data_af3171ed7442f060576b09e8e2f5a79f
#
_entry.id   af3171ed7442f060576b09e8e2f5a79f
#
_cell.length_a   1.000
_cell.length_b   1.000
_cell.length_c   1.000
_cell.angle_alpha   90.00
_cell.angle_beta   90.00
_cell.angle_gamma   90.00
#
_symmetry.space_group_name_H-M   'P 1'
#
loop_
_entity.id
_entity.type
_entity.pdbx_description
1 polymer ?
#
loop_
_entity_poly.entity_id
_entity_poly.type
_entity_poly.pdbx_seq_one_letter_code
_entity_poly.pdbx_strand_id
1 'polypeptide(L)' 'EGLEHLKCELDEGRITDAFVNAHGMKGTASNLGLVPIANILSKIVEPLRTGKTDGVMEQYDQLCAIWKKYATLCKNN' A
#
# COMPACT_ATOMS: atom_id res chain seq x y z
N GLU A 1 10.46 1.54 6.36
CA GLU A 1 9.03 1.30 6.39
C GLU A 1 8.53 0.68 5.10
N GLY A 2 7.49 -0.15 5.20
CA GLY A 2 6.94 -0.83 4.04
C GLY A 2 6.44 0.12 2.96
N LEU A 3 5.89 1.26 3.37
CA LEU A 3 5.33 2.24 2.44
C LEU A 3 6.42 2.86 1.56
N GLU A 4 7.56 3.22 2.16
CA GLU A 4 8.67 3.78 1.42
C GLU A 4 9.30 2.75 0.50
N HIS A 5 9.42 1.52 0.97
CA HIS A 5 9.93 0.42 0.16
C HIS A 5 9.03 0.19 -1.05
N LEU A 6 7.72 0.25 -0.86
CA LEU A 6 6.77 0.08 -1.96
C LEU A 6 6.99 1.15 -3.02
N LYS A 7 7.18 2.41 -2.61
CA LYS A 7 7.45 3.50 -3.54
C LYS A 7 8.71 3.23 -4.34
N CYS A 8 9.80 2.84 -3.68
CA CYS A 8 11.05 2.53 -4.36
C CYS A 8 10.88 1.40 -5.35
N GLU A 9 10.18 0.36 -4.96
CA GLU A 9 9.96 -0.80 -5.83
C GLU A 9 9.17 -0.42 -7.06
N LEU A 10 8.15 0.42 -6.89
CA LEU A 10 7.36 0.89 -8.02
C LEU A 10 8.18 1.79 -8.95
N ASP A 11 8.97 2.70 -8.36
CA ASP A 11 9.82 3.61 -9.13
C ASP A 11 10.88 2.86 -9.94
N GLU A 12 11.39 1.76 -9.37
CA GLU A 12 12.42 0.96 -10.02
C GLU A 12 11.87 -0.11 -10.95
N GLY A 13 10.56 -0.20 -11.07
CA GLY A 13 9.93 -1.20 -11.91
C GLY A 13 10.00 -2.61 -11.38
N ARG A 14 10.24 -2.78 -10.08
CA ARG A 14 10.34 -4.10 -9.44
C ARG A 14 8.95 -4.57 -9.05
N ILE A 15 8.20 -5.00 -10.07
CA ILE A 15 6.78 -5.31 -9.92
C ILE A 15 6.53 -6.47 -8.95
N THR A 16 7.31 -7.54 -9.06
CA THR A 16 7.14 -8.70 -8.19
C THR A 16 7.38 -8.33 -6.72
N ASP A 17 8.44 -7.56 -6.46
CA ASP A 17 8.75 -7.14 -5.10
C ASP A 17 7.67 -6.22 -4.56
N ALA A 18 7.18 -5.30 -5.40
CA ALA A 18 6.09 -4.41 -5.01
C ALA A 18 4.83 -5.21 -4.67
N PHE A 19 4.52 -6.22 -5.47
CA PHE A 19 3.37 -7.09 -5.20
C PHE A 19 3.48 -7.76 -3.84
N VAL A 20 4.62 -8.39 -3.57
CA VAL A 20 4.85 -9.10 -2.31
C VAL A 20 4.72 -8.15 -1.12
N ASN A 21 5.32 -6.97 -1.23
CA ASN A 21 5.27 -5.97 -0.17
C ASN A 21 3.83 -5.49 0.07
N ALA A 22 3.13 -5.12 -0.99
CA ALA A 22 1.76 -4.62 -0.86
C ALA A 22 0.82 -5.72 -0.33
N HIS A 23 1.01 -6.96 -0.77
CA HIS A 23 0.20 -8.08 -0.29
C HIS A 23 0.40 -8.30 1.21
N GLY A 24 1.65 -8.22 1.67
CA GLY A 24 1.95 -8.35 3.10
C GLY A 24 1.35 -7.22 3.91
N MET A 25 1.43 -5.99 3.41
CA MET A 25 0.82 -4.84 4.06
C MET A 25 -0.70 -4.98 4.16
N LYS A 26 -1.32 -5.48 3.09
CA LYS A 26 -2.76 -5.73 3.09
C LYS A 26 -3.16 -6.73 4.17
N GLY A 27 -2.40 -7.81 4.30
CA GLY A 27 -2.66 -8.80 5.33
C GLY A 27 -2.57 -8.22 6.74
N THR A 28 -1.53 -7.42 6.97
CA THR A 28 -1.34 -6.76 8.25
C THR A 28 -2.49 -5.79 8.56
N ALA A 29 -2.87 -4.98 7.57
CA ALA A 29 -3.96 -4.02 7.74
C ALA A 29 -5.27 -4.73 8.05
N SER A 30 -5.54 -5.85 7.38
CA SER A 30 -6.74 -6.64 7.61
C SER A 30 -6.76 -7.19 9.03
N ASN A 31 -5.63 -7.71 9.50
CA ASN A 31 -5.52 -8.25 10.84
C ASN A 31 -5.75 -7.19 11.92
N LEU A 32 -5.34 -5.96 11.65
CA LEU A 32 -5.50 -4.85 12.59
C LEU A 32 -6.86 -4.17 12.46
N GLY A 33 -7.68 -4.60 11.51
CA GLY A 33 -8.98 -3.99 11.29
C GLY A 33 -8.95 -2.64 10.60
N LEU A 34 -7.85 -2.33 9.92
CA LEU A 34 -7.69 -1.07 9.19
C LEU A 34 -8.32 -1.18 7.81
N VAL A 35 -9.65 -1.24 7.77
CA VAL A 35 -10.40 -1.52 6.54
C VAL A 35 -10.11 -0.54 5.40
N PRO A 36 -10.09 0.79 5.62
CA PRO A 36 -9.78 1.72 4.52
C PRO A 36 -8.42 1.48 3.90
N ILE A 37 -7.41 1.20 4.73
CA ILE A 37 -6.06 0.92 4.25
C ILE A 37 -6.02 -0.40 3.50
N ALA A 38 -6.67 -1.44 4.03
CA ALA A 38 -6.72 -2.73 3.37
C ALA A 38 -7.41 -2.65 2.01
N ASN A 39 -8.47 -1.84 1.91
CA ASN A 39 -9.18 -1.65 0.65
C ASN A 39 -8.31 -1.01 -0.41
N ILE A 40 -7.54 0.02 -0.04
CA ILE A 40 -6.65 0.69 -0.98
C ILE A 40 -5.53 -0.25 -1.40
N LEU A 41 -4.97 -1.00 -0.45
CA LEU A 41 -3.92 -1.97 -0.76
C LEU A 41 -4.43 -3.05 -1.71
N SER A 42 -5.68 -3.47 -1.57
CA SER A 42 -6.28 -4.40 -2.53
C SER A 42 -6.24 -3.84 -3.94
N LYS A 43 -6.55 -2.56 -4.10
CA LYS A 43 -6.53 -1.91 -5.42
C LYS A 43 -5.12 -1.78 -5.98
N ILE A 44 -4.11 -1.76 -5.12
CA ILE A 44 -2.72 -1.77 -5.56
C ILE A 44 -2.30 -3.19 -5.94
N VAL A 45 -2.67 -4.17 -5.13
CA VAL A 45 -2.28 -5.57 -5.32
C VAL A 45 -2.82 -6.14 -6.63
N GLU A 46 -4.07 -5.83 -6.98
CA GLU A 46 -4.70 -6.44 -8.15
C GLU A 46 -3.95 -6.18 -9.46
N PRO A 47 -3.64 -4.92 -9.83
CA PRO A 47 -2.84 -4.70 -11.04
C PRO A 47 -1.47 -5.35 -10.97
N LEU A 48 -0.81 -5.27 -9.82
CA LEU A 48 0.54 -5.82 -9.66
C LEU A 48 0.55 -7.33 -9.81
N ARG A 49 -0.56 -7.99 -9.44
CA ARG A 49 -0.69 -9.43 -9.58
C ARG A 49 -0.52 -9.86 -11.04
N THR A 50 -0.97 -9.03 -11.97
CA THR A 50 -0.86 -9.32 -13.40
C THR A 50 0.32 -8.63 -14.04
N GLY A 51 1.21 -8.03 -13.25
CA GLY A 51 2.40 -7.36 -13.75
C GLY A 51 2.16 -5.98 -14.31
N LYS A 52 1.05 -5.35 -13.93
CA LYS A 52 0.68 -4.01 -14.41
C LYS A 52 0.77 -2.98 -13.29
N THR A 53 0.97 -1.72 -13.71
CA THR A 53 1.04 -0.61 -12.75
C THR A 53 -0.07 0.43 -13.01
N ASP A 54 -1.06 0.08 -13.81
CA ASP A 54 -2.15 0.99 -14.17
C ASP A 54 -2.93 1.42 -12.92
N GLY A 55 -2.96 2.72 -12.66
CA GLY A 55 -3.68 3.27 -11.54
C GLY A 55 -3.03 3.05 -10.17
N VAL A 56 -1.90 2.33 -10.13
CA VAL A 56 -1.25 1.99 -8.86
C VAL A 56 -0.77 3.25 -8.15
N MET A 57 -0.18 4.20 -8.88
CA MET A 57 0.35 5.41 -8.25
C MET A 57 -0.76 6.27 -7.64
N GLU A 58 -1.92 6.32 -8.30
CA GLU A 58 -3.06 7.05 -7.74
C GLU A 58 -3.51 6.42 -6.42
N GLN A 59 -3.58 5.08 -6.39
CA GLN A 59 -3.95 4.38 -5.17
C GLN A 59 -2.87 4.55 -4.11
N TYR A 60 -1.60 4.57 -4.52
CA TYR A 60 -0.50 4.80 -3.59
C TYR A 60 -0.62 6.18 -2.93
N ASP A 61 -0.96 7.21 -3.72
CA ASP A 61 -1.14 8.55 -3.18
C ASP A 61 -2.27 8.59 -2.15
N GLN A 62 -3.38 7.90 -2.43
CA GLN A 62 -4.49 7.80 -1.49
C GLN A 62 -4.07 7.05 -0.23
N LEU A 63 -3.28 6.00 -0.41
CA LEU A 63 -2.75 5.24 0.72
C LEU A 63 -1.90 6.12 1.63
N CYS A 64 -1.03 6.93 1.05
CA CYS A 64 -0.19 7.84 1.81
C CYS A 64 -1.02 8.83 2.63
N ALA A 65 -2.07 9.38 2.01
CA ALA A 65 -2.94 10.34 2.70
C ALA A 65 -3.62 9.70 3.90
N ILE A 66 -4.16 8.51 3.71
CA ILE A 66 -4.83 7.79 4.81
C ILE A 66 -3.83 7.34 5.86
N TRP A 67 -2.67 6.88 5.43
CA TRP A 67 -1.62 6.44 6.36
C TRP A 67 -1.21 7.57 7.30
N LYS A 68 -1.01 8.77 6.74
CA LYS A 68 -0.67 9.94 7.56
C LYS A 68 -1.75 10.24 8.58
N LYS A 69 -3.01 10.10 8.17
CA LYS A 69 -4.14 10.35 9.06
C LYS A 69 -4.12 9.40 10.25
N TYR A 70 -3.90 8.11 10.00
CA TYR A 70 -3.82 7.14 11.08
C TYR A 70 -2.58 7.35 11.95
N ALA A 71 -1.45 7.70 11.35
CA ALA A 71 -0.24 7.96 12.10
C ALA A 71 -0.41 9.16 13.03
N THR A 72 -1.12 10.20 12.55
CA THR A 72 -1.41 11.37 13.37
C THR A 72 -2.30 11.00 14.56
N LEU A 73 -3.31 10.18 14.32
CA LEU A 73 -4.18 9.73 15.40
C LEU A 73 -3.41 8.92 16.45
N CYS A 74 -2.51 8.07 16.00
CA CYS A 74 -1.69 7.28 16.91
C CYS A 74 -0.75 8.16 17.72
N LYS A 75 -0.24 9.23 17.11
CA LYS A 75 0.68 10.14 17.81
C LYS A 75 0.01 10.99 18.87
N ASN A 76 -1.27 11.22 18.72
CA ASN A 76 -2.00 12.07 19.64
C ASN A 76 -2.40 11.37 20.94
N ASN A 77 -2.00 10.14 21.09
CA ASN A 77 -2.20 9.40 22.35
C ASN A 77 -0.97 9.48 23.28
#